data_e6f010c478a21d82d760631e254011d3
#
_entry.id   e6f010c478a21d82d760631e254011d3
#
_cell.length_a   1.000
_cell.length_b   1.000
_cell.length_c   1.000
_cell.angle_alpha   90.00
_cell.angle_beta   90.00
_cell.angle_gamma   90.00
#
_symmetry.space_group_name_H-M   'P 1'
#
loop_
_entity.id
_entity.type
_entity.pdbx_description
1 polymer ?
#
loop_
_entity_poly.entity_id
_entity_poly.type
_entity_poly.pdbx_seq_one_letter_code
_entity_poly.pdbx_strand_id
1 'polypeptide(L)'
;MEPDTRKPVASEDGSETHVASEAAVERADSPSLTPAREAVGTVEQAKFSQISRRELLKVAPVLALGIFAVPKVQQALLTKGLAFSDWASARLFRRGHPAPTFADAELTPFKQFPINDYDVDDPGVNLEDWTLSASGALQKPGEYHLEQIQALPKFRQNTRHVCVEGWDVIGRFGGARLSDFLKMIGADTSARYITVACADDYYESLDMATALHPQTLLCYEMYDRPLTREHGAPLRLSVPTKIGYKQAKYLTALKVTNVLDGKVGYWEDQGYSSFYGL
;
A
#
# COMPACT_ATOMS: atom_id res chain seq x y z
N MET A 1 29.61 51.54 -18.16
CA MET A 1 30.97 51.51 -17.56
C MET A 1 31.24 50.07 -17.25
N GLU A 2 31.69 49.35 -18.24
CA GLU A 2 32.44 48.11 -18.23
C GLU A 2 33.88 48.40 -17.84
N PRO A 3 34.77 47.43 -17.71
CA PRO A 3 34.75 45.97 -17.61
C PRO A 3 35.75 45.48 -16.53
N ASP A 4 35.96 44.19 -16.31
CA ASP A 4 37.13 43.41 -16.71
C ASP A 4 37.21 42.09 -15.97
N THR A 5 37.14 41.04 -16.68
CA THR A 5 38.06 39.97 -17.03
C THR A 5 38.93 39.39 -15.89
N ARG A 6 38.94 38.07 -15.75
CA ARG A 6 39.91 37.14 -16.28
C ARG A 6 39.72 35.67 -15.84
N LYS A 7 39.59 34.83 -16.83
CA LYS A 7 40.11 33.47 -16.89
C LYS A 7 41.60 33.54 -17.28
N PRO A 8 42.35 32.45 -17.48
CA PRO A 8 42.36 31.05 -17.04
C PRO A 8 43.77 30.60 -16.60
N VAL A 9 44.07 29.29 -16.45
CA VAL A 9 45.28 28.48 -16.80
C VAL A 9 45.14 27.14 -16.08
N ALA A 10 44.94 26.02 -16.59
CA ALA A 10 45.52 25.11 -17.60
C ALA A 10 46.87 24.50 -17.19
N SER A 11 46.90 23.17 -17.37
CA SER A 11 47.98 22.21 -17.72
C SER A 11 48.91 21.82 -16.56
N GLU A 12 49.38 20.59 -16.46
CA GLU A 12 49.91 19.55 -17.34
C GLU A 12 49.92 18.22 -16.57
N ASP A 13 49.55 17.13 -17.13
CA ASP A 13 50.26 16.15 -17.96
C ASP A 13 51.50 15.54 -17.30
N GLY A 14 51.56 14.23 -17.26
CA GLY A 14 52.70 13.44 -16.75
C GLY A 14 52.42 11.96 -16.78
N SER A 15 52.34 11.40 -17.98
CA SER A 15 52.54 9.97 -18.24
C SER A 15 53.94 9.52 -17.86
N GLU A 16 54.07 8.35 -17.26
CA GLU A 16 55.22 7.47 -17.56
C GLU A 16 54.95 6.02 -17.19
N THR A 17 55.06 5.22 -18.22
CA THR A 17 55.24 3.79 -18.30
C THR A 17 56.59 3.37 -17.74
N HIS A 18 56.69 2.20 -17.10
CA HIS A 18 57.79 1.22 -17.29
C HIS A 18 57.54 -0.03 -16.43
N VAL A 19 57.33 -1.14 -17.12
CA VAL A 19 58.21 -2.21 -17.50
C VAL A 19 58.39 -3.31 -16.44
N ALA A 20 58.11 -4.48 -16.92
CA ALA A 20 58.21 -5.78 -16.32
C ALA A 20 59.60 -6.13 -15.76
N SER A 21 59.61 -6.94 -14.71
CA SER A 21 60.75 -7.77 -14.38
C SER A 21 60.27 -9.17 -14.00
N GLU A 22 60.55 -10.09 -14.90
CA GLU A 22 60.63 -11.53 -14.64
C GLU A 22 61.78 -11.82 -13.67
N ALA A 23 61.53 -12.59 -12.64
CA ALA A 23 62.60 -13.32 -11.95
C ALA A 23 62.06 -14.62 -11.32
N ALA A 24 62.51 -15.70 -11.98
CA ALA A 24 63.01 -16.94 -11.39
C ALA A 24 62.10 -17.78 -10.48
N VAL A 25 61.72 -18.86 -11.09
CA VAL A 25 61.30 -20.15 -10.56
C VAL A 25 62.36 -20.74 -9.64
N GLU A 26 62.03 -20.96 -8.39
CA GLU A 26 62.74 -21.91 -7.54
C GLU A 26 61.79 -23.02 -7.12
N ARG A 27 62.08 -24.21 -7.69
CA ARG A 27 61.38 -25.45 -7.35
C ARG A 27 61.89 -25.94 -6.01
N ALA A 28 61.04 -25.88 -5.00
CA ALA A 28 61.24 -26.59 -3.75
C ALA A 28 60.44 -27.89 -3.75
N ASP A 29 61.07 -28.93 -3.38
CA ASP A 29 60.64 -30.32 -3.32
C ASP A 29 59.29 -30.52 -2.62
N SER A 30 58.47 -31.34 -3.26
CA SER A 30 57.21 -31.88 -2.68
C SER A 30 57.55 -33.02 -1.73
N PRO A 31 57.18 -33.00 -0.47
CA PRO A 31 57.11 -34.22 0.34
C PRO A 31 55.89 -35.03 -0.07
N SER A 32 56.14 -36.30 -0.42
CA SER A 32 55.16 -37.31 -0.66
C SER A 32 54.21 -37.47 0.52
N LEU A 33 52.98 -36.98 0.38
CA LEU A 33 51.88 -37.27 1.30
C LEU A 33 51.30 -38.63 0.96
N THR A 34 51.68 -39.61 1.72
CA THR A 34 50.97 -40.88 1.87
C THR A 34 49.50 -40.63 2.21
N PRO A 35 48.54 -41.22 1.55
CA PRO A 35 47.13 -41.00 1.93
C PRO A 35 46.88 -41.68 3.27
N ALA A 36 46.64 -40.86 4.30
CA ALA A 36 46.05 -41.34 5.55
C ALA A 36 44.62 -41.79 5.28
N ARG A 37 44.56 -43.05 4.93
CA ARG A 37 43.31 -43.80 4.89
C ARG A 37 43.12 -44.38 6.28
N GLU A 38 42.42 -43.65 7.15
CA GLU A 38 41.78 -44.20 8.34
C GLU A 38 41.23 -43.03 9.18
N ALA A 39 39.94 -42.98 9.24
CA ALA A 39 38.99 -42.43 10.17
C ALA A 39 37.88 -41.62 9.44
N VAL A 40 37.29 -42.20 8.42
CA VAL A 40 35.88 -41.83 8.18
C VAL A 40 35.12 -42.74 9.15
N GLY A 41 34.88 -42.19 10.35
CA GLY A 41 33.92 -42.74 11.25
C GLY A 41 32.60 -42.92 10.51
N THR A 42 32.15 -44.15 10.44
CA THR A 42 30.80 -44.46 9.99
C THR A 42 29.85 -43.56 10.73
N VAL A 43 29.34 -42.53 10.03
CA VAL A 43 28.14 -41.81 10.46
C VAL A 43 27.08 -42.92 10.56
N GLU A 44 26.84 -43.33 11.81
CA GLU A 44 25.77 -44.24 12.14
C GLU A 44 24.51 -43.61 11.57
N GLN A 45 23.99 -44.23 10.51
CA GLN A 45 22.71 -43.81 9.96
C GLN A 45 21.73 -43.96 11.10
N ALA A 46 21.39 -42.81 11.72
CA ALA A 46 20.31 -42.73 12.70
C ALA A 46 19.11 -43.39 12.02
N LYS A 47 18.78 -44.60 12.44
CA LYS A 47 17.56 -45.26 12.04
C LYS A 47 16.44 -44.29 12.39
N PHE A 48 15.91 -43.59 11.39
CA PHE A 48 14.64 -42.94 11.52
C PHE A 48 13.63 -44.03 11.88
N SER A 49 13.42 -44.27 13.15
CA SER A 49 12.38 -45.14 13.64
C SER A 49 11.09 -44.66 13.00
N GLN A 50 10.37 -45.53 12.34
CA GLN A 50 9.08 -45.21 11.75
C GLN A 50 8.18 -44.72 12.90
N ILE A 51 8.07 -43.42 13.02
CA ILE A 51 7.15 -42.80 13.97
C ILE A 51 5.77 -43.31 13.61
N SER A 52 5.16 -44.06 14.50
CA SER A 52 3.83 -44.61 14.24
C SER A 52 2.84 -43.43 14.11
N ARG A 53 1.80 -43.64 13.28
CA ARG A 53 0.74 -42.62 13.14
C ARG A 53 0.17 -42.16 14.49
N ARG A 54 0.16 -43.04 15.50
CA ARG A 54 -0.28 -42.72 16.85
C ARG A 54 0.69 -41.80 17.59
N GLU A 55 2.00 -41.97 17.40
CA GLU A 55 3.01 -41.10 18.00
C GLU A 55 3.04 -39.74 17.29
N LEU A 56 2.86 -39.70 15.97
CA LEU A 56 2.73 -38.47 15.22
C LEU A 56 1.54 -37.62 15.73
N LEU A 57 0.40 -38.27 15.99
CA LEU A 57 -0.80 -37.57 16.53
C LEU A 57 -0.61 -37.05 17.95
N LYS A 58 0.32 -37.64 18.74
CA LYS A 58 0.64 -37.15 20.08
C LYS A 58 1.65 -36.02 20.08
N VAL A 59 2.58 -36.03 19.14
CA VAL A 59 3.68 -35.06 19.05
C VAL A 59 3.27 -33.85 18.19
N ALA A 60 2.40 -34.02 17.20
CA ALA A 60 1.95 -32.96 16.32
C ALA A 60 1.35 -31.73 17.06
N PRO A 61 0.50 -31.90 18.08
CA PRO A 61 0.00 -30.74 18.85
C PRO A 61 1.09 -29.98 19.61
N VAL A 62 2.09 -30.72 20.15
CA VAL A 62 3.19 -30.11 20.91
C VAL A 62 4.16 -29.40 19.97
N LEU A 63 4.44 -29.98 18.80
CA LEU A 63 5.22 -29.33 17.76
C LEU A 63 4.49 -28.09 17.20
N ALA A 64 3.18 -28.17 16.99
CA ALA A 64 2.38 -27.04 16.57
C ALA A 64 2.43 -25.91 17.62
N LEU A 65 2.23 -26.22 18.90
CA LEU A 65 2.36 -25.24 19.99
C LEU A 65 3.77 -24.65 20.08
N GLY A 66 4.83 -25.47 19.90
CA GLY A 66 6.21 -24.99 19.87
C GLY A 66 6.51 -24.07 18.68
N ILE A 67 5.97 -24.36 17.51
CA ILE A 67 6.07 -23.48 16.32
C ILE A 67 5.36 -22.15 16.58
N PHE A 68 4.19 -22.16 17.21
CA PHE A 68 3.48 -20.94 17.59
C PHE A 68 4.18 -20.12 18.69
N ALA A 69 5.09 -20.71 19.46
CA ALA A 69 5.85 -20.00 20.49
C ALA A 69 7.05 -19.19 19.94
N VAL A 70 7.41 -19.36 18.66
CA VAL A 70 8.51 -18.61 18.03
C VAL A 70 7.97 -17.35 17.37
N PRO A 71 8.29 -16.13 17.85
CA PRO A 71 7.71 -14.87 17.33
C PRO A 71 7.89 -14.69 15.83
N LYS A 72 9.07 -15.06 15.27
CA LYS A 72 9.33 -14.97 13.83
C LYS A 72 8.43 -15.91 12.99
N VAL A 73 8.09 -17.08 13.54
CA VAL A 73 7.21 -18.05 12.86
C VAL A 73 5.76 -17.57 12.94
N GLN A 74 5.35 -17.04 14.09
CA GLN A 74 4.03 -16.39 14.22
C GLN A 74 3.87 -15.27 13.21
N GLN A 75 4.83 -14.36 13.14
CA GLN A 75 4.79 -13.24 12.20
C GLN A 75 4.74 -13.72 10.75
N ALA A 76 5.53 -14.72 10.37
CA ALA A 76 5.52 -15.29 9.02
C ALA A 76 4.18 -15.99 8.71
N LEU A 77 3.58 -16.68 9.65
CA LEU A 77 2.28 -17.32 9.49
C LEU A 77 1.15 -16.30 9.38
N LEU A 78 1.18 -15.25 10.19
CA LEU A 78 0.22 -14.15 10.11
C LEU A 78 0.32 -13.42 8.77
N THR A 79 1.54 -13.05 8.35
CA THR A 79 1.76 -12.37 7.06
C THR A 79 1.29 -13.22 5.88
N LYS A 80 1.62 -14.53 5.85
CA LYS A 80 1.16 -15.44 4.80
C LYS A 80 -0.34 -15.69 4.87
N GLY A 81 -0.91 -15.77 6.08
CA GLY A 81 -2.34 -15.90 6.31
C GLY A 81 -3.12 -14.70 5.81
N LEU A 82 -2.65 -13.49 6.11
CA LEU A 82 -3.23 -12.25 5.60
C LEU A 82 -3.13 -12.18 4.08
N ALA A 83 -1.97 -12.45 3.50
CA ALA A 83 -1.79 -12.46 2.04
C ALA A 83 -2.70 -13.47 1.34
N PHE A 84 -2.90 -14.66 1.95
CA PHE A 84 -3.85 -15.64 1.43
C PHE A 84 -5.29 -15.17 1.58
N SER A 85 -5.65 -14.57 2.72
CA SER A 85 -6.98 -13.98 2.95
C SER A 85 -7.27 -12.87 1.94
N ASP A 86 -6.32 -11.97 1.71
CA ASP A 86 -6.44 -10.89 0.72
C ASP A 86 -6.61 -11.45 -0.69
N TRP A 87 -5.82 -12.45 -1.06
CA TRP A 87 -5.95 -13.12 -2.36
C TRP A 87 -7.32 -13.79 -2.53
N ALA A 88 -7.76 -14.52 -1.51
CA ALA A 88 -9.06 -15.19 -1.54
C ALA A 88 -10.21 -14.18 -1.61
N SER A 89 -10.14 -13.13 -0.79
CA SER A 89 -11.13 -12.05 -0.77
C SER A 89 -11.19 -11.33 -2.11
N ALA A 90 -10.04 -10.97 -2.69
CA ALA A 90 -9.97 -10.32 -4.01
C ALA A 90 -10.55 -11.19 -5.12
N ARG A 91 -10.41 -12.53 -5.01
CA ARG A 91 -10.95 -13.47 -6.00
C ARG A 91 -12.43 -13.75 -5.81
N LEU A 92 -12.90 -13.75 -4.55
CA LEU A 92 -14.30 -13.96 -4.22
C LEU A 92 -15.11 -12.67 -4.30
N PHE A 93 -14.45 -11.52 -4.22
CA PHE A 93 -15.10 -10.22 -4.37
C PHE A 93 -15.78 -10.11 -5.73
N ARG A 94 -17.07 -10.07 -5.71
CA ARG A 94 -17.87 -9.93 -6.93
C ARG A 94 -17.79 -8.49 -7.39
N ARG A 95 -16.95 -8.22 -8.38
CA ARG A 95 -16.85 -6.92 -9.03
C ARG A 95 -18.22 -6.44 -9.44
N GLY A 96 -18.60 -5.24 -8.98
CA GLY A 96 -19.90 -4.66 -9.26
C GLY A 96 -21.06 -5.11 -8.34
N HIS A 97 -20.80 -5.94 -7.31
CA HIS A 97 -21.82 -6.18 -6.27
C HIS A 97 -21.89 -4.95 -5.36
N PRO A 98 -23.03 -4.25 -5.31
CA PRO A 98 -23.14 -3.03 -4.52
C PRO A 98 -23.13 -3.34 -3.03
N ALA A 99 -22.47 -2.46 -2.26
CA ALA A 99 -22.68 -2.41 -0.83
C ALA A 99 -24.14 -2.02 -0.52
N PRO A 100 -24.71 -2.49 0.59
CA PRO A 100 -26.06 -2.12 0.99
C PRO A 100 -26.24 -0.60 1.04
N THR A 101 -27.40 -0.14 0.57
CA THR A 101 -27.86 1.23 0.73
C THR A 101 -29.04 1.29 1.68
N PHE A 102 -29.22 2.42 2.34
CA PHE A 102 -30.14 2.60 3.44
C PHE A 102 -31.12 3.73 3.15
N ALA A 103 -32.31 3.67 3.76
CA ALA A 103 -33.29 4.74 3.67
C ALA A 103 -32.84 5.97 4.49
N ASP A 104 -33.39 7.14 4.16
CA ASP A 104 -33.07 8.38 4.86
C ASP A 104 -33.39 8.34 6.37
N ALA A 105 -34.39 7.55 6.76
CA ALA A 105 -34.75 7.36 8.16
C ALA A 105 -33.74 6.53 8.97
N GLU A 106 -32.85 5.80 8.29
CA GLU A 106 -31.83 4.96 8.92
C GLU A 106 -30.50 5.70 9.11
N LEU A 107 -30.40 6.94 8.63
CA LEU A 107 -29.20 7.74 8.76
C LEU A 107 -28.86 8.01 10.23
N THR A 108 -27.64 7.73 10.61
CA THR A 108 -27.08 8.23 11.86
C THR A 108 -27.10 9.77 11.83
N PRO A 109 -27.61 10.47 12.87
CA PRO A 109 -27.57 11.91 12.88
C PRO A 109 -26.16 12.46 12.68
N PHE A 110 -26.00 13.50 11.87
CA PHE A 110 -24.67 14.07 11.54
C PHE A 110 -23.80 14.35 12.77
N LYS A 111 -24.39 14.87 13.84
CA LYS A 111 -23.65 15.17 15.09
C LYS A 111 -23.16 13.91 15.82
N GLN A 112 -23.68 12.73 15.47
CA GLN A 112 -23.26 11.44 16.03
C GLN A 112 -22.34 10.68 15.10
N PHE A 113 -22.04 11.21 13.90
CA PHE A 113 -21.04 10.65 13.02
C PHE A 113 -19.66 10.90 13.64
N PRO A 114 -18.90 9.86 14.04
CA PRO A 114 -17.63 10.03 14.71
C PRO A 114 -16.62 10.79 13.85
N ILE A 115 -15.89 11.69 14.48
CA ILE A 115 -14.72 12.34 13.91
C ILE A 115 -13.54 11.44 14.24
N ASN A 116 -12.81 11.05 13.21
CA ASN A 116 -11.57 10.30 13.36
C ASN A 116 -10.48 11.08 12.61
N ASP A 117 -9.69 11.85 13.35
CA ASP A 117 -8.66 12.76 12.83
C ASP A 117 -7.25 12.36 13.25
N TYR A 118 -7.11 11.27 14.04
CA TYR A 118 -5.83 10.72 14.45
C TYR A 118 -4.90 11.74 15.14
N ASP A 119 -5.47 12.60 15.99
CA ASP A 119 -4.79 13.70 16.70
C ASP A 119 -4.20 14.77 15.78
N VAL A 120 -4.65 14.88 14.53
CA VAL A 120 -4.28 15.97 13.63
C VAL A 120 -5.30 17.08 13.73
N ASP A 121 -5.04 18.06 14.59
CA ASP A 121 -5.93 19.20 14.81
C ASP A 121 -6.15 20.04 13.54
N ASP A 122 -5.10 20.18 12.72
CA ASP A 122 -5.17 20.88 11.43
C ASP A 122 -4.37 20.12 10.35
N PRO A 123 -5.04 19.53 9.36
CA PRO A 123 -4.38 18.86 8.24
C PRO A 123 -3.63 19.82 7.29
N GLY A 124 -3.62 21.13 7.55
CA GLY A 124 -2.89 22.10 6.74
C GLY A 124 -3.50 22.35 5.35
N VAL A 125 -4.78 22.01 5.13
CA VAL A 125 -5.43 22.22 3.84
C VAL A 125 -5.86 23.66 3.66
N ASN A 126 -5.30 24.35 2.66
CA ASN A 126 -5.84 25.61 2.18
C ASN A 126 -7.00 25.36 1.23
N LEU A 127 -8.22 25.65 1.65
CA LEU A 127 -9.43 25.40 0.86
C LEU A 127 -9.57 26.32 -0.37
N GLU A 128 -8.93 27.51 -0.34
CA GLU A 128 -9.03 28.50 -1.42
C GLU A 128 -8.19 28.09 -2.65
N ASP A 129 -7.02 27.49 -2.41
CA ASP A 129 -6.07 27.14 -3.46
C ASP A 129 -5.92 25.60 -3.63
N TRP A 130 -6.85 24.84 -3.08
CA TRP A 130 -6.74 23.39 -3.11
C TRP A 130 -6.85 22.83 -4.51
N THR A 131 -5.99 21.88 -4.83
CA THR A 131 -6.01 21.06 -6.04
C THR A 131 -5.77 19.59 -5.72
N LEU A 132 -6.27 18.71 -6.58
CA LEU A 132 -5.93 17.29 -6.61
C LEU A 132 -4.88 17.05 -7.69
N SER A 133 -3.67 16.68 -7.29
CA SER A 133 -2.61 16.31 -8.21
C SER A 133 -2.87 14.91 -8.79
N ALA A 134 -3.00 14.78 -10.11
CA ALA A 134 -3.20 13.51 -10.79
C ALA A 134 -1.96 13.12 -11.60
N SER A 135 -1.44 11.90 -11.39
CA SER A 135 -0.19 11.43 -11.98
C SER A 135 -0.18 9.93 -12.30
N GLY A 136 0.92 9.44 -12.88
CA GLY A 136 1.11 8.02 -13.17
C GLY A 136 0.64 7.62 -14.57
N ALA A 137 0.05 6.43 -14.70
CA ALA A 137 -0.40 5.87 -15.97
C ALA A 137 -1.74 6.51 -16.42
N LEU A 138 -1.68 7.72 -16.95
CA LEU A 138 -2.84 8.49 -17.43
C LEU A 138 -2.45 9.46 -18.56
N GLN A 139 -3.43 9.92 -19.33
CA GLN A 139 -3.21 10.78 -20.50
C GLN A 139 -3.09 12.27 -20.16
N LYS A 140 -3.76 12.71 -19.09
CA LYS A 140 -3.85 14.11 -18.70
C LYS A 140 -3.36 14.29 -17.26
N PRO A 141 -2.03 14.18 -17.00
CA PRO A 141 -1.47 14.50 -15.68
C PRO A 141 -1.58 15.99 -15.41
N GLY A 142 -1.76 16.36 -14.14
CA GLY A 142 -1.85 17.77 -13.75
C GLY A 142 -2.65 17.98 -12.48
N GLU A 143 -2.90 19.24 -12.19
CA GLU A 143 -3.66 19.70 -11.03
C GLU A 143 -5.13 19.92 -11.41
N TYR A 144 -6.03 19.42 -10.58
CA TYR A 144 -7.47 19.51 -10.79
C TYR A 144 -8.13 20.24 -9.64
N HIS A 145 -8.76 21.37 -9.93
CA HIS A 145 -9.54 22.11 -8.95
C HIS A 145 -10.84 21.38 -8.59
N LEU A 146 -11.38 21.70 -7.43
CA LEU A 146 -12.61 21.07 -6.94
C LEU A 146 -13.79 21.23 -7.90
N GLU A 147 -13.91 22.40 -8.55
CA GLU A 147 -14.97 22.71 -9.52
C GLU A 147 -14.95 21.76 -10.72
N GLN A 148 -13.76 21.33 -11.16
CA GLN A 148 -13.64 20.37 -12.27
C GLN A 148 -14.15 18.98 -11.87
N ILE A 149 -13.97 18.60 -10.61
CA ILE A 149 -14.53 17.37 -10.07
C ILE A 149 -16.04 17.50 -9.87
N GLN A 150 -16.49 18.64 -9.38
CA GLN A 150 -17.92 18.94 -9.19
C GLN A 150 -18.69 19.06 -10.51
N ALA A 151 -18.01 19.40 -11.63
CA ALA A 151 -18.61 19.42 -12.96
C ALA A 151 -18.95 18.01 -13.50
N LEU A 152 -18.41 16.95 -12.89
CA LEU A 152 -18.77 15.57 -13.19
C LEU A 152 -20.16 15.23 -12.65
N PRO A 153 -20.83 14.19 -13.18
CA PRO A 153 -22.11 13.74 -12.66
C PRO A 153 -22.04 13.46 -11.16
N LYS A 154 -22.91 14.13 -10.39
CA LYS A 154 -22.99 13.96 -8.94
C LYS A 154 -23.84 12.75 -8.58
N PHE A 155 -23.33 11.93 -7.66
CA PHE A 155 -24.02 10.79 -7.07
C PHE A 155 -24.19 11.00 -5.58
N ARG A 156 -25.29 10.49 -5.03
CA ARG A 156 -25.61 10.50 -3.61
C ARG A 156 -25.96 9.10 -3.17
N GLN A 157 -25.42 8.68 -2.04
CA GLN A 157 -25.69 7.36 -1.49
C GLN A 157 -25.68 7.40 0.04
N ASN A 158 -26.61 6.63 0.64
CA ASN A 158 -26.60 6.35 2.08
C ASN A 158 -25.97 4.99 2.27
N THR A 159 -24.79 4.95 2.86
CA THR A 159 -24.02 3.71 3.00
C THR A 159 -23.47 3.57 4.41
N ARG A 160 -23.21 2.33 4.82
CA ARG A 160 -22.58 2.05 6.10
C ARG A 160 -21.09 2.38 6.01
N HIS A 161 -20.61 3.10 7.00
CA HIS A 161 -19.21 3.35 7.26
C HIS A 161 -18.79 2.53 8.48
N VAL A 162 -17.88 1.57 8.28
CA VAL A 162 -17.44 0.64 9.33
C VAL A 162 -16.01 0.99 9.70
N CYS A 163 -15.75 1.32 10.96
CA CYS A 163 -14.41 1.61 11.44
C CYS A 163 -13.73 0.35 11.99
N VAL A 164 -12.41 0.29 11.87
CA VAL A 164 -11.58 -0.78 12.45
C VAL A 164 -11.62 -0.77 13.99
N GLU A 165 -11.99 0.35 14.58
CA GLU A 165 -12.17 0.51 16.04
C GLU A 165 -13.43 -0.18 16.59
N GLY A 166 -14.25 -0.78 15.71
CA GLY A 166 -15.40 -1.59 16.12
C GLY A 166 -16.73 -0.84 16.17
N TRP A 167 -16.81 0.39 15.67
CA TRP A 167 -18.08 1.13 15.49
C TRP A 167 -18.47 1.22 14.02
N ASP A 168 -19.73 1.43 13.78
CA ASP A 168 -20.25 1.70 12.45
C ASP A 168 -21.40 2.72 12.49
N VAL A 169 -21.58 3.42 11.39
CA VAL A 169 -22.63 4.43 11.21
C VAL A 169 -23.14 4.40 9.77
N ILE A 170 -24.39 4.82 9.58
CA ILE A 170 -24.98 5.00 8.25
C ILE A 170 -24.87 6.48 7.91
N GLY A 171 -24.01 6.82 6.95
CA GLY A 171 -23.78 8.19 6.50
C GLY A 171 -24.31 8.42 5.09
N ARG A 172 -24.68 9.69 4.81
CA ARG A 172 -24.99 10.15 3.46
C ARG A 172 -23.77 10.81 2.86
N PHE A 173 -23.33 10.30 1.72
CA PHE A 173 -22.15 10.79 0.98
C PHE A 173 -22.59 11.27 -0.40
N GLY A 174 -22.03 12.41 -0.83
CA GLY A 174 -22.27 13.00 -2.14
C GLY A 174 -20.97 13.36 -2.84
N GLY A 175 -20.88 13.09 -4.14
CA GLY A 175 -19.68 13.36 -4.91
C GLY A 175 -19.73 12.83 -6.32
N ALA A 176 -18.62 12.94 -7.05
CA ALA A 176 -18.45 12.31 -8.37
C ALA A 176 -17.95 10.87 -8.21
N ARG A 177 -18.34 9.98 -9.11
CA ARG A 177 -17.72 8.64 -9.13
C ARG A 177 -16.23 8.77 -9.46
N LEU A 178 -15.40 8.02 -8.75
CA LEU A 178 -13.97 7.96 -9.05
C LEU A 178 -13.75 7.44 -10.48
N SER A 179 -14.57 6.51 -10.96
CA SER A 179 -14.51 6.02 -12.34
C SER A 179 -14.75 7.12 -13.40
N ASP A 180 -15.63 8.09 -13.12
CA ASP A 180 -15.88 9.20 -14.05
C ASP A 180 -14.68 10.18 -14.07
N PHE A 181 -14.08 10.44 -12.92
CA PHE A 181 -12.84 11.21 -12.84
C PHE A 181 -11.68 10.51 -13.58
N LEU A 182 -11.46 9.22 -13.33
CA LEU A 182 -10.44 8.41 -14.01
C LEU A 182 -10.62 8.44 -15.52
N LYS A 183 -11.88 8.36 -16.00
CA LYS A 183 -12.20 8.51 -17.41
C LYS A 183 -11.86 9.91 -17.94
N MET A 184 -12.19 10.96 -17.21
CA MET A 184 -11.91 12.36 -17.59
C MET A 184 -10.41 12.62 -17.77
N ILE A 185 -9.58 12.08 -16.86
CA ILE A 185 -8.12 12.23 -16.93
C ILE A 185 -7.44 11.23 -17.89
N GLY A 186 -8.21 10.30 -18.49
CA GLY A 186 -7.68 9.28 -19.39
C GLY A 186 -6.77 8.28 -18.71
N ALA A 187 -7.16 7.82 -17.53
CA ALA A 187 -6.43 6.83 -16.74
C ALA A 187 -6.38 5.49 -17.45
N ASP A 188 -5.23 4.83 -17.40
CA ASP A 188 -5.07 3.44 -17.83
C ASP A 188 -5.72 2.50 -16.78
N THR A 189 -6.94 2.07 -17.09
CA THR A 189 -7.70 1.16 -16.21
C THR A 189 -7.18 -0.29 -16.22
N SER A 190 -6.16 -0.61 -17.02
CA SER A 190 -5.44 -1.87 -16.95
C SER A 190 -4.36 -1.86 -15.85
N ALA A 191 -4.02 -0.69 -15.32
CA ALA A 191 -3.16 -0.55 -14.15
C ALA A 191 -3.78 -1.26 -12.93
N ARG A 192 -2.92 -1.72 -12.02
CA ARG A 192 -3.36 -2.55 -10.88
C ARG A 192 -3.96 -1.73 -9.75
N TYR A 193 -3.47 -0.52 -9.54
CA TYR A 193 -3.75 0.27 -8.34
C TYR A 193 -3.96 1.74 -8.63
N ILE A 194 -4.74 2.36 -7.76
CA ILE A 194 -4.76 3.79 -7.51
C ILE A 194 -4.14 4.00 -6.13
N THR A 195 -3.18 4.92 -6.02
CA THR A 195 -2.71 5.40 -4.72
C THR A 195 -3.16 6.83 -4.50
N VAL A 196 -3.46 7.18 -3.26
CA VAL A 196 -3.79 8.54 -2.86
C VAL A 196 -2.87 9.00 -1.74
N ALA A 197 -2.55 10.29 -1.73
CA ALA A 197 -1.92 10.97 -0.62
C ALA A 197 -2.87 12.04 -0.07
N CYS A 198 -2.72 12.32 1.19
CA CYS A 198 -3.56 13.22 1.96
C CYS A 198 -2.72 14.31 2.62
N ALA A 199 -3.35 15.43 2.99
CA ALA A 199 -2.65 16.57 3.58
C ALA A 199 -2.16 16.30 5.02
N ASP A 200 -2.76 15.34 5.70
CA ASP A 200 -2.40 14.86 7.05
C ASP A 200 -1.35 13.74 7.05
N ASP A 201 -0.56 13.64 5.97
CA ASP A 201 0.42 12.56 5.73
C ASP A 201 -0.17 11.15 5.64
N TYR A 202 -1.50 11.01 5.69
CA TYR A 202 -2.18 9.76 5.41
C TYR A 202 -2.01 9.37 3.93
N TYR A 203 -1.89 8.09 3.67
CA TYR A 203 -1.84 7.56 2.31
C TYR A 203 -2.57 6.24 2.22
N GLU A 204 -3.09 5.94 1.04
CA GLU A 204 -3.87 4.74 0.83
C GLU A 204 -3.75 4.23 -0.61
N SER A 205 -4.01 2.94 -0.81
CA SER A 205 -4.13 2.35 -2.13
C SER A 205 -5.45 1.60 -2.29
N LEU A 206 -5.99 1.66 -3.49
CA LEU A 206 -7.13 0.87 -3.91
C LEU A 206 -6.74 0.00 -5.10
N ASP A 207 -7.19 -1.24 -5.15
CA ASP A 207 -7.16 -2.00 -6.39
C ASP A 207 -8.05 -1.34 -7.43
N MET A 208 -7.70 -1.47 -8.73
CA MET A 208 -8.43 -0.81 -9.82
C MET A 208 -9.91 -1.21 -9.85
N ALA A 209 -10.25 -2.45 -9.49
CA ALA A 209 -11.64 -2.87 -9.47
C ALA A 209 -12.47 -2.14 -8.41
N THR A 210 -11.87 -1.88 -7.25
CA THR A 210 -12.47 -1.04 -6.20
C THR A 210 -12.57 0.42 -6.63
N ALA A 211 -11.52 0.96 -7.27
CA ALA A 211 -11.53 2.34 -7.79
C ALA A 211 -12.62 2.56 -8.86
N LEU A 212 -12.85 1.57 -9.71
CA LEU A 212 -13.88 1.61 -10.76
C LEU A 212 -15.27 1.22 -10.27
N HIS A 213 -15.42 0.81 -9.00
CA HIS A 213 -16.71 0.41 -8.47
C HIS A 213 -17.70 1.58 -8.49
N PRO A 214 -18.98 1.36 -8.90
CA PRO A 214 -19.97 2.44 -9.08
C PRO A 214 -20.28 3.23 -7.81
N GLN A 215 -20.00 2.68 -6.63
CA GLN A 215 -20.20 3.36 -5.35
C GLN A 215 -18.92 3.99 -4.79
N THR A 216 -17.79 3.88 -5.46
CA THR A 216 -16.57 4.59 -5.05
C THR A 216 -16.63 6.03 -5.53
N LEU A 217 -16.67 6.99 -4.58
CA LEU A 217 -16.81 8.41 -4.86
C LEU A 217 -15.57 9.20 -4.44
N LEU A 218 -15.25 10.20 -5.25
CA LEU A 218 -14.59 11.42 -4.82
C LEU A 218 -15.66 12.27 -4.14
N CYS A 219 -15.72 12.17 -2.83
CA CYS A 219 -16.79 12.74 -2.02
C CYS A 219 -16.42 14.14 -1.57
N TYR A 220 -17.27 15.11 -1.84
CA TYR A 220 -17.14 16.52 -1.44
C TYR A 220 -18.33 17.03 -0.63
N GLU A 221 -19.32 16.15 -0.38
CA GLU A 221 -20.48 16.44 0.46
C GLU A 221 -20.81 15.31 1.41
N MET A 222 -21.27 15.65 2.60
CA MET A 222 -21.92 14.75 3.54
C MET A 222 -23.23 15.37 4.01
N TYR A 223 -24.29 14.56 4.09
CA TYR A 223 -25.65 15.00 4.51
C TYR A 223 -26.14 16.22 3.70
N ASP A 224 -25.90 16.19 2.39
CA ASP A 224 -26.30 17.25 1.43
C ASP A 224 -25.68 18.64 1.72
N ARG A 225 -24.53 18.67 2.39
CA ARG A 225 -23.75 19.88 2.72
C ARG A 225 -22.28 19.65 2.31
N PRO A 226 -21.56 20.72 1.99
CA PRO A 226 -20.12 20.60 1.81
C PRO A 226 -19.47 19.90 3.01
N LEU A 227 -18.41 19.15 2.77
CA LEU A 227 -17.64 18.51 3.84
C LEU A 227 -17.18 19.56 4.86
N THR A 228 -17.25 19.21 6.14
CA THR A 228 -16.54 19.97 7.16
C THR A 228 -15.07 19.57 7.19
N ARG A 229 -14.23 20.39 7.81
CA ARG A 229 -12.79 20.11 7.94
C ARG A 229 -12.56 18.76 8.61
N GLU A 230 -13.25 18.46 9.68
CA GLU A 230 -13.12 17.22 10.48
C GLU A 230 -13.51 15.97 9.66
N HIS A 231 -14.37 16.14 8.67
CA HIS A 231 -14.83 15.07 7.81
C HIS A 231 -14.08 14.97 6.47
N GLY A 232 -12.99 15.73 6.30
CA GLY A 232 -12.07 15.57 5.18
C GLY A 232 -12.25 16.58 4.04
N ALA A 233 -12.74 17.81 4.34
CA ALA A 233 -12.82 18.87 3.32
C ALA A 233 -11.46 19.18 2.71
N PRO A 234 -11.41 19.51 1.39
CA PRO A 234 -12.54 19.66 0.49
C PRO A 234 -12.93 18.37 -0.22
N LEU A 235 -12.06 17.31 -0.17
CA LEU A 235 -12.26 16.06 -0.89
C LEU A 235 -11.81 14.86 -0.07
N ARG A 236 -12.63 13.82 -0.05
CA ARG A 236 -12.32 12.52 0.54
C ARG A 236 -12.77 11.37 -0.35
N LEU A 237 -12.29 10.17 -0.05
CA LEU A 237 -12.86 8.94 -0.61
C LEU A 237 -14.12 8.50 0.17
N SER A 238 -15.10 7.98 -0.55
CA SER A 238 -16.18 7.15 -0.02
C SER A 238 -16.14 5.81 -0.75
N VAL A 239 -15.81 4.74 -0.03
CA VAL A 239 -15.61 3.39 -0.58
C VAL A 239 -16.41 2.39 0.26
N PRO A 240 -17.74 2.32 0.10
CA PRO A 240 -18.62 1.57 1.01
C PRO A 240 -18.41 0.05 0.95
N THR A 241 -17.73 -0.46 -0.05
CA THR A 241 -17.32 -1.88 -0.15
C THR A 241 -16.08 -2.22 0.67
N LYS A 242 -15.49 -1.23 1.35
CA LYS A 242 -14.28 -1.36 2.15
C LYS A 242 -14.45 -0.75 3.53
N ILE A 243 -13.66 -1.24 4.47
CA ILE A 243 -13.60 -0.71 5.83
C ILE A 243 -13.09 0.74 5.85
N GLY A 244 -13.32 1.46 6.93
CA GLY A 244 -13.15 2.91 7.07
C GLY A 244 -11.76 3.43 6.77
N TYR A 245 -10.70 2.69 7.07
CA TYR A 245 -9.33 3.18 6.76
C TYR A 245 -9.06 3.29 5.25
N LYS A 246 -9.79 2.57 4.39
CA LYS A 246 -9.73 2.76 2.93
C LYS A 246 -10.41 4.04 2.45
N GLN A 247 -11.06 4.78 3.33
CA GLN A 247 -11.83 5.98 2.99
C GLN A 247 -11.06 7.25 3.36
N ALA A 248 -9.89 7.43 2.75
CA ALA A 248 -8.95 8.52 3.00
C ALA A 248 -9.60 9.91 2.93
N LYS A 249 -9.22 10.79 3.87
CA LYS A 249 -9.67 12.18 3.97
C LYS A 249 -8.59 13.13 3.42
N TYR A 250 -8.93 14.39 3.17
CA TYR A 250 -7.99 15.46 2.79
C TYR A 250 -7.12 15.13 1.59
N LEU A 251 -7.71 14.55 0.55
CA LEU A 251 -6.96 14.12 -0.63
C LEU A 251 -6.19 15.28 -1.27
N THR A 252 -4.90 15.06 -1.56
CA THR A 252 -4.04 16.01 -2.26
C THR A 252 -3.47 15.44 -3.55
N ALA A 253 -3.31 14.12 -3.63
CA ALA A 253 -2.80 13.48 -4.83
C ALA A 253 -3.48 12.15 -5.11
N LEU A 254 -3.53 11.79 -6.40
CA LEU A 254 -3.97 10.52 -6.93
C LEU A 254 -2.96 10.05 -7.99
N LYS A 255 -2.48 8.82 -7.88
CA LYS A 255 -1.55 8.23 -8.84
C LYS A 255 -2.08 6.89 -9.36
N VAL A 256 -2.13 6.74 -10.68
CA VAL A 256 -2.45 5.47 -11.33
C VAL A 256 -1.16 4.67 -11.51
N THR A 257 -1.07 3.44 -10.98
CA THR A 257 0.21 2.74 -10.93
C THR A 257 0.08 1.21 -10.94
N ASN A 258 1.15 0.53 -11.34
CA ASN A 258 1.29 -0.92 -11.21
C ASN A 258 2.13 -1.34 -10.01
N VAL A 259 2.75 -0.39 -9.32
CA VAL A 259 3.71 -0.63 -8.23
C VAL A 259 3.36 0.25 -7.04
N LEU A 260 3.40 -0.30 -5.85
CA LEU A 260 3.07 0.40 -4.60
C LEU A 260 4.32 0.96 -3.87
N ASP A 261 5.53 0.77 -4.43
CA ASP A 261 6.82 1.31 -3.94
C ASP A 261 7.05 1.13 -2.42
N GLY A 262 6.52 0.03 -1.86
CA GLY A 262 6.63 -0.29 -0.42
C GLY A 262 5.64 0.46 0.48
N LYS A 263 4.77 1.30 -0.10
CA LYS A 263 3.69 1.99 0.62
C LYS A 263 2.35 1.46 0.12
N VAL A 264 1.74 0.53 0.87
CA VAL A 264 0.46 -0.07 0.51
C VAL A 264 -0.70 0.79 1.00
N GLY A 265 -0.61 1.23 2.24
CA GLY A 265 -1.53 2.12 2.94
C GLY A 265 -1.03 2.32 4.36
N TYR A 266 -1.47 3.38 5.02
CA TYR A 266 -0.98 3.72 6.36
C TYR A 266 -1.19 2.57 7.36
N TRP A 267 -2.37 1.96 7.37
CA TRP A 267 -2.69 0.85 8.28
C TRP A 267 -2.16 -0.49 7.78
N GLU A 268 -2.11 -0.70 6.47
CA GLU A 268 -1.56 -1.91 5.86
C GLU A 268 -0.07 -2.07 6.16
N ASP A 269 0.69 -0.99 6.13
CA ASP A 269 2.10 -1.00 6.48
C ASP A 269 2.33 -1.29 7.98
N GLN A 270 1.28 -1.17 8.80
CA GLN A 270 1.23 -1.61 10.19
C GLN A 270 0.66 -3.04 10.36
N GLY A 271 0.41 -3.77 9.27
CA GLY A 271 0.00 -5.18 9.29
C GLY A 271 -1.50 -5.43 9.15
N TYR A 272 -2.28 -4.42 8.76
CA TYR A 272 -3.69 -4.61 8.42
C TYR A 272 -3.85 -5.17 7.00
N SER A 273 -5.04 -5.68 6.67
CA SER A 273 -5.35 -6.26 5.37
C SER A 273 -5.32 -5.21 4.26
N SER A 274 -4.65 -5.48 3.15
CA SER A 274 -4.60 -4.57 2.01
C SER A 274 -5.89 -4.57 1.17
N PHE A 275 -6.69 -5.62 1.27
CA PHE A 275 -7.93 -5.74 0.49
C PHE A 275 -9.18 -5.34 1.28
N TYR A 276 -9.31 -5.73 2.50
CA TYR A 276 -10.44 -5.66 3.43
C TYR A 276 -11.80 -5.27 2.81
N GLY A 277 -12.42 -6.25 2.12
CA GLY A 277 -13.79 -6.12 1.59
C GLY A 277 -14.84 -6.31 2.70
N LEU A 278 -15.95 -5.61 2.59
CA LEU A 278 -17.15 -5.75 3.44
C LEU A 278 -18.20 -6.60 2.76
#